data_910c888637930c87948293b7216ee581
#
_entry.id   910c888637930c87948293b7216ee581
#
_cell.length_a   1.000
_cell.length_b   1.000
_cell.length_c   1.000
_cell.angle_alpha   90.00
_cell.angle_beta   90.00
_cell.angle_gamma   90.00
#
_symmetry.space_group_name_H-M   'P 1'
#
loop_
_entity.id
_entity.type
_entity.pdbx_description
1 polymer ?
#
loop_
_entity_poly.entity_id
_entity_poly.type
_entity_poly.pdbx_seq_one_letter_code
_entity_poly.pdbx_strand_id
1 'polypeptide(L)'
;MKEDAARSLSELNAQTEQELRRIREESAARAEKERETAGGRAHLAAQERYERLCSAAEMETRKLTLSAKQKVLAETYDRALEIPCSMPREEYLSLLVRLLKAAGGKGDEKIALSAKDRDEIGETLVERANKELNAHYTLAGEAADIRAGLVLISKECDVNCSFETLIALSREKTERGAAKLLFAE
;
A
#
# COMPACT_ATOMS: atom_id res chain seq x y z
N MET A 1 -36.72 -81.64 38.25
CA MET A 1 -35.66 -80.80 38.84
C MET A 1 -34.41 -80.62 37.94
N LYS A 2 -33.66 -81.67 37.50
CA LYS A 2 -32.50 -81.48 36.61
C LYS A 2 -32.90 -81.08 35.16
N GLU A 3 -33.98 -81.59 34.61
CA GLU A 3 -34.50 -81.27 33.26
C GLU A 3 -35.07 -79.86 33.22
N ASP A 4 -35.76 -79.45 34.27
CA ASP A 4 -36.33 -78.12 34.34
C ASP A 4 -35.22 -77.02 34.40
N ALA A 5 -34.15 -77.29 35.16
CA ALA A 5 -32.97 -76.41 35.24
C ALA A 5 -32.22 -76.33 33.91
N ALA A 6 -32.09 -77.46 33.18
CA ALA A 6 -31.46 -77.46 31.85
C ALA A 6 -32.29 -76.69 30.82
N ARG A 7 -33.62 -76.76 30.92
CA ARG A 7 -34.55 -76.04 30.04
C ARG A 7 -34.46 -74.49 30.25
N SER A 8 -34.52 -74.09 31.58
CA SER A 8 -34.36 -72.68 31.94
C SER A 8 -33.04 -72.08 31.53
N LEU A 9 -31.95 -72.90 31.61
CA LEU A 9 -30.62 -72.46 31.16
C LEU A 9 -30.54 -72.31 29.65
N SER A 10 -31.20 -73.20 28.88
CA SER A 10 -31.29 -73.09 27.41
C SER A 10 -32.11 -71.89 26.99
N GLU A 11 -33.25 -71.62 27.65
CA GLU A 11 -34.08 -70.38 27.38
C GLU A 11 -33.32 -69.12 27.71
N LEU A 12 -32.59 -69.07 28.83
CA LEU A 12 -31.79 -67.91 29.21
C LEU A 12 -30.67 -67.61 28.18
N ASN A 13 -29.97 -68.66 27.74
CA ASN A 13 -28.94 -68.58 26.72
C ASN A 13 -29.50 -68.09 25.39
N ALA A 14 -30.65 -68.59 24.97
CA ALA A 14 -31.30 -68.12 23.72
C ALA A 14 -31.72 -66.62 23.79
N GLN A 15 -32.26 -66.22 24.94
CA GLN A 15 -32.60 -64.82 25.20
C GLN A 15 -31.35 -63.94 25.18
N THR A 16 -30.28 -64.35 25.83
CA THR A 16 -29.01 -63.60 25.85
C THR A 16 -28.38 -63.51 24.47
N GLU A 17 -28.39 -64.57 23.69
CA GLU A 17 -27.93 -64.51 22.28
C GLU A 17 -28.76 -63.58 21.43
N GLN A 18 -30.06 -63.55 21.60
CA GLN A 18 -30.96 -62.68 20.88
C GLN A 18 -30.71 -61.20 21.23
N GLU A 19 -30.51 -60.92 22.52
CA GLU A 19 -30.19 -59.58 22.99
C GLU A 19 -28.81 -59.09 22.51
N LEU A 20 -27.80 -59.97 22.52
CA LEU A 20 -26.48 -59.71 21.94
C LEU A 20 -26.52 -59.40 20.44
N ARG A 21 -27.32 -60.13 19.68
CA ARG A 21 -27.54 -59.83 18.23
C ARG A 21 -28.13 -58.45 18.04
N ARG A 22 -29.20 -58.11 18.79
CA ARG A 22 -29.83 -56.80 18.73
C ARG A 22 -28.86 -55.67 19.07
N ILE A 23 -28.08 -55.80 20.14
CA ILE A 23 -27.09 -54.79 20.53
C ILE A 23 -26.00 -54.64 19.44
N ARG A 24 -25.56 -55.71 18.82
CA ARG A 24 -24.58 -55.68 17.73
C ARG A 24 -25.15 -54.98 16.48
N GLU A 25 -26.37 -55.26 16.10
CA GLU A 25 -27.05 -54.63 14.97
C GLU A 25 -27.28 -53.13 15.21
N GLU A 26 -27.77 -52.77 16.38
CA GLU A 26 -27.96 -51.36 16.77
C GLU A 26 -26.61 -50.62 16.81
N SER A 27 -25.57 -51.23 17.35
CA SER A 27 -24.23 -50.61 17.38
C SER A 27 -23.62 -50.47 16.00
N ALA A 28 -23.80 -51.45 15.12
CA ALA A 28 -23.35 -51.34 13.72
C ALA A 28 -24.08 -50.23 12.96
N ALA A 29 -25.41 -50.13 13.13
CA ALA A 29 -26.20 -49.10 12.52
C ALA A 29 -25.83 -47.68 13.02
N ARG A 30 -25.55 -47.55 14.32
CA ARG A 30 -25.06 -46.27 14.90
C ARG A 30 -23.69 -45.90 14.33
N ALA A 31 -22.76 -46.86 14.28
CA ALA A 31 -21.42 -46.63 13.75
C ALA A 31 -21.46 -46.19 12.28
N GLU A 32 -22.32 -46.80 11.47
CA GLU A 32 -22.47 -46.40 10.05
C GLU A 32 -23.04 -44.99 9.91
N LYS A 33 -24.08 -44.66 10.69
CA LYS A 33 -24.64 -43.29 10.72
C LYS A 33 -23.62 -42.26 11.19
N GLU A 34 -22.78 -42.59 12.18
CA GLU A 34 -21.72 -41.69 12.62
C GLU A 34 -20.63 -41.52 11.53
N ARG A 35 -20.28 -42.58 10.81
CA ARG A 35 -19.36 -42.51 9.68
C ARG A 35 -19.86 -41.60 8.56
N GLU A 36 -21.12 -41.77 8.16
CA GLU A 36 -21.73 -40.93 7.13
C GLU A 36 -21.75 -39.44 7.54
N THR A 37 -22.19 -39.17 8.80
CA THR A 37 -22.24 -37.78 9.31
C THR A 37 -20.85 -37.20 9.51
N ALA A 38 -19.88 -37.96 9.95
CA ALA A 38 -18.49 -37.50 10.07
C ALA A 38 -17.87 -37.24 8.68
N GLY A 39 -18.10 -38.14 7.71
CA GLY A 39 -17.66 -37.98 6.34
C GLY A 39 -18.25 -36.72 5.68
N GLY A 40 -19.56 -36.51 5.86
CA GLY A 40 -20.22 -35.29 5.36
C GLY A 40 -19.64 -34.00 5.98
N ARG A 41 -19.45 -33.99 7.30
CA ARG A 41 -18.82 -32.85 7.99
C ARG A 41 -17.37 -32.59 7.54
N ALA A 42 -16.60 -33.65 7.37
CA ALA A 42 -15.22 -33.56 6.89
C ALA A 42 -15.14 -32.99 5.47
N HIS A 43 -16.05 -33.42 4.59
CA HIS A 43 -16.13 -32.90 3.21
C HIS A 43 -16.47 -31.41 3.18
N LEU A 44 -17.50 -30.98 3.92
CA LEU A 44 -17.86 -29.58 4.03
C LEU A 44 -16.70 -28.73 4.59
N ALA A 45 -16.06 -29.21 5.66
CA ALA A 45 -14.92 -28.49 6.25
C ALA A 45 -13.73 -28.38 5.29
N ALA A 46 -13.47 -29.42 4.49
CA ALA A 46 -12.44 -29.40 3.45
C ALA A 46 -12.79 -28.41 2.33
N GLN A 47 -14.03 -28.37 1.88
CA GLN A 47 -14.50 -27.43 0.87
C GLN A 47 -14.39 -25.99 1.35
N GLU A 48 -14.88 -25.68 2.55
CA GLU A 48 -14.77 -24.35 3.13
C GLU A 48 -13.30 -23.92 3.30
N ARG A 49 -12.41 -24.84 3.69
CA ARG A 49 -10.98 -24.56 3.79
C ARG A 49 -10.38 -24.24 2.42
N TYR A 50 -10.74 -25.00 1.40
CA TYR A 50 -10.29 -24.76 0.03
C TYR A 50 -10.73 -23.40 -0.48
N GLU A 51 -12.01 -23.05 -0.32
CA GLU A 51 -12.56 -21.74 -0.72
C GLU A 51 -11.87 -20.58 -0.01
N ARG A 52 -11.62 -20.72 1.31
CA ARG A 52 -10.85 -19.71 2.06
C ARG A 52 -9.42 -19.54 1.53
N LEU A 53 -8.74 -20.64 1.21
CA LEU A 53 -7.39 -20.58 0.67
C LEU A 53 -7.36 -19.94 -0.74
N CYS A 54 -8.30 -20.28 -1.60
CA CYS A 54 -8.42 -19.65 -2.92
C CYS A 54 -8.67 -18.15 -2.80
N SER A 55 -9.63 -17.73 -1.97
CA SER A 55 -9.94 -16.32 -1.75
C SER A 55 -8.74 -15.55 -1.15
N ALA A 56 -8.01 -16.15 -0.22
CA ALA A 56 -6.80 -15.56 0.34
C ALA A 56 -5.70 -15.38 -0.71
N ALA A 57 -5.47 -16.39 -1.55
CA ALA A 57 -4.50 -16.34 -2.63
C ALA A 57 -4.85 -15.27 -3.69
N GLU A 58 -6.14 -15.15 -4.05
CA GLU A 58 -6.60 -14.09 -4.94
C GLU A 58 -6.38 -12.70 -4.35
N MET A 59 -6.68 -12.53 -3.06
CA MET A 59 -6.47 -11.25 -2.36
C MET A 59 -4.98 -10.90 -2.33
N GLU A 60 -4.11 -11.86 -2.08
CA GLU A 60 -2.66 -11.66 -2.07
C GLU A 60 -2.13 -11.29 -3.46
N THR A 61 -2.60 -11.93 -4.50
CA THR A 61 -2.26 -11.60 -5.90
C THR A 61 -2.66 -10.16 -6.25
N ARG A 62 -3.88 -9.74 -5.88
CA ARG A 62 -4.34 -8.35 -6.09
C ARG A 62 -3.49 -7.35 -5.31
N LYS A 63 -3.12 -7.66 -4.07
CA LYS A 63 -2.25 -6.83 -3.23
C LYS A 63 -0.86 -6.66 -3.84
N LEU A 64 -0.25 -7.76 -4.31
CA LEU A 64 1.06 -7.74 -4.96
C LEU A 64 1.03 -6.90 -6.25
N THR A 65 0.00 -7.09 -7.07
CA THR A 65 -0.19 -6.32 -8.30
C THR A 65 -0.33 -4.82 -8.01
N LEU A 66 -1.14 -4.47 -7.01
CA LEU A 66 -1.31 -3.06 -6.60
C LEU A 66 -0.01 -2.48 -6.06
N SER A 67 0.71 -3.22 -5.23
CA SER A 67 2.01 -2.79 -4.71
C SER A 67 3.03 -2.54 -5.83
N ALA A 68 3.09 -3.42 -6.82
CA ALA A 68 3.95 -3.24 -7.98
C ALA A 68 3.58 -1.99 -8.79
N LYS A 69 2.28 -1.76 -9.04
CA LYS A 69 1.79 -0.55 -9.72
C LYS A 69 2.15 0.73 -8.95
N GLN A 70 1.96 0.71 -7.63
CA GLN A 70 2.33 1.85 -6.77
C GLN A 70 3.83 2.14 -6.80
N LYS A 71 4.67 1.11 -6.82
CA LYS A 71 6.12 1.25 -6.91
C LYS A 71 6.53 1.92 -8.22
N VAL A 72 5.99 1.48 -9.35
CA VAL A 72 6.26 2.10 -10.66
C VAL A 72 5.82 3.56 -10.71
N LEU A 73 4.65 3.87 -10.13
CA LEU A 73 4.19 5.25 -10.00
C LEU A 73 5.14 6.10 -9.16
N ALA A 74 5.59 5.62 -8.00
CA ALA A 74 6.55 6.32 -7.16
C ALA A 74 7.85 6.59 -7.92
N GLU A 75 8.42 5.59 -8.57
CA GLU A 75 9.63 5.73 -9.40
C GLU A 75 9.45 6.75 -10.53
N THR A 76 8.25 6.87 -11.09
CA THR A 76 7.95 7.87 -12.14
C THR A 76 8.03 9.29 -11.60
N TYR A 77 7.47 9.55 -10.41
CA TYR A 77 7.56 10.86 -9.76
C TYR A 77 8.97 11.17 -9.24
N ASP A 78 9.71 10.17 -8.76
CA ASP A 78 11.13 10.34 -8.39
C ASP A 78 11.98 10.74 -9.60
N ARG A 79 11.77 10.10 -10.76
CA ARG A 79 12.43 10.51 -12.02
C ARG A 79 12.01 11.91 -12.48
N ALA A 80 10.77 12.29 -12.27
CA ALA A 80 10.33 13.65 -12.59
C ALA A 80 11.07 14.70 -11.76
N LEU A 81 11.48 14.37 -10.52
CA LEU A 81 12.30 15.25 -9.68
C LEU A 81 13.76 15.35 -10.19
N GLU A 82 14.28 14.33 -10.85
CA GLU A 82 15.63 14.36 -11.42
C GLU A 82 15.75 15.34 -12.61
N ILE A 83 14.65 15.63 -13.31
CA ILE A 83 14.64 16.53 -14.47
C ILE A 83 15.13 17.94 -14.11
N PRO A 84 14.55 18.66 -13.12
CA PRO A 84 15.06 19.94 -12.69
C PRO A 84 16.51 19.91 -12.20
N CYS A 85 16.91 18.83 -11.50
CA CYS A 85 18.28 18.65 -10.99
C CYS A 85 19.33 18.50 -12.09
N SER A 86 18.93 18.06 -13.29
CA SER A 86 19.83 17.83 -14.45
C SER A 86 19.72 18.89 -15.54
N MET A 87 18.89 19.92 -15.33
CA MET A 87 18.72 21.00 -16.31
C MET A 87 19.98 21.83 -16.51
N PRO A 88 20.20 22.38 -17.75
CA PRO A 88 21.21 23.41 -17.99
C PRO A 88 21.01 24.63 -17.08
N ARG A 89 22.09 25.21 -16.58
CA ARG A 89 22.07 26.30 -15.61
C ARG A 89 21.14 27.44 -15.98
N GLU A 90 21.15 27.89 -17.24
CA GLU A 90 20.31 29.01 -17.71
C GLU A 90 18.82 28.69 -17.71
N GLU A 91 18.47 27.45 -18.07
CA GLU A 91 17.07 26.98 -18.06
C GLU A 91 16.59 26.83 -16.62
N TYR A 92 17.42 26.32 -15.73
CA TYR A 92 17.13 26.17 -14.32
C TYR A 92 16.93 27.53 -13.64
N LEU A 93 17.81 28.52 -13.88
CA LEU A 93 17.63 29.90 -13.41
C LEU A 93 16.31 30.50 -13.88
N SER A 94 15.99 30.34 -15.17
CA SER A 94 14.74 30.85 -15.73
C SER A 94 13.51 30.18 -15.09
N LEU A 95 13.60 28.90 -14.78
CA LEU A 95 12.55 28.17 -14.08
C LEU A 95 12.37 28.67 -12.64
N LEU A 96 13.46 28.90 -11.90
CA LEU A 96 13.42 29.45 -10.54
C LEU A 96 12.83 30.85 -10.50
N VAL A 97 13.16 31.73 -11.44
CA VAL A 97 12.55 33.08 -11.54
C VAL A 97 11.04 32.98 -11.82
N ARG A 98 10.62 32.05 -12.66
CA ARG A 98 9.19 31.79 -12.90
C ARG A 98 8.49 31.28 -11.63
N LEU A 99 9.15 30.45 -10.84
CA LEU A 99 8.62 29.97 -9.55
C LEU A 99 8.47 31.13 -8.55
N LEU A 100 9.47 32.01 -8.45
CA LEU A 100 9.40 33.21 -7.62
C LEU A 100 8.21 34.08 -8.00
N LYS A 101 8.00 34.31 -9.30
CA LYS A 101 6.84 35.05 -9.81
C LYS A 101 5.52 34.37 -9.45
N ALA A 102 5.45 33.06 -9.55
CA ALA A 102 4.24 32.28 -9.24
C ALA A 102 3.95 32.19 -7.73
N ALA A 103 4.99 32.23 -6.89
CA ALA A 103 4.87 32.20 -5.43
C ALA A 103 4.16 33.45 -4.88
N GLY A 104 4.17 34.59 -5.61
CA GLY A 104 3.38 35.77 -5.25
C GLY A 104 3.86 36.51 -4.01
N GLY A 105 5.15 36.44 -3.70
CA GLY A 105 5.76 37.16 -2.56
C GLY A 105 5.66 38.69 -2.67
N LYS A 106 5.94 39.40 -1.59
CA LYS A 106 5.98 40.88 -1.52
C LYS A 106 7.22 41.44 -2.25
N GLY A 107 8.20 40.59 -2.54
CA GLY A 107 9.43 40.94 -3.24
C GLY A 107 10.58 41.41 -2.31
N ASP A 108 10.46 41.23 -1.01
CA ASP A 108 11.47 41.57 0.00
C ASP A 108 11.89 40.35 0.85
N GLU A 109 11.48 39.17 0.41
CA GLU A 109 11.75 37.91 1.10
C GLU A 109 13.20 37.44 0.89
N LYS A 110 13.64 36.52 1.77
CA LYS A 110 14.91 35.84 1.61
C LYS A 110 14.70 34.55 0.82
N ILE A 111 15.55 34.32 -0.18
CA ILE A 111 15.56 33.11 -0.98
C ILE A 111 16.54 32.14 -0.33
N ALA A 112 16.04 30.98 0.15
CA ALA A 112 16.85 29.86 0.58
C ALA A 112 16.88 28.78 -0.50
N LEU A 113 18.07 28.29 -0.80
CA LEU A 113 18.36 27.26 -1.81
C LEU A 113 19.01 26.05 -1.15
N SER A 114 19.14 24.95 -1.89
CA SER A 114 20.02 23.86 -1.48
C SER A 114 21.46 24.34 -1.31
N ALA A 115 22.26 23.67 -0.50
CA ALA A 115 23.66 24.06 -0.31
C ALA A 115 24.43 24.17 -1.64
N LYS A 116 24.20 23.23 -2.55
CA LYS A 116 24.82 23.23 -3.88
C LYS A 116 24.35 24.41 -4.73
N ASP A 117 23.06 24.64 -4.85
CA ASP A 117 22.49 25.69 -5.69
C ASP A 117 22.81 27.08 -5.15
N ARG A 118 22.90 27.22 -3.83
CA ARG A 118 23.31 28.45 -3.18
C ARG A 118 24.71 28.89 -3.61
N ASP A 119 25.66 27.94 -3.59
CA ASP A 119 27.05 28.21 -3.95
C ASP A 119 27.25 28.43 -5.45
N GLU A 120 26.51 27.69 -6.29
CA GLU A 120 26.67 27.73 -7.74
C GLU A 120 25.91 28.88 -8.41
N ILE A 121 24.68 29.16 -7.96
CA ILE A 121 23.75 30.06 -8.66
C ILE A 121 23.08 31.10 -7.77
N GLY A 122 23.25 31.07 -6.44
CA GLY A 122 22.47 31.88 -5.50
C GLY A 122 22.51 33.38 -5.80
N GLU A 123 23.69 33.99 -5.95
CA GLU A 123 23.83 35.41 -6.28
C GLU A 123 23.24 35.73 -7.64
N THR A 124 23.53 34.94 -8.65
CA THR A 124 23.03 35.13 -10.02
C THR A 124 21.51 35.07 -10.08
N LEU A 125 20.90 34.16 -9.28
CA LEU A 125 19.44 34.04 -9.19
C LEU A 125 18.83 35.31 -8.56
N VAL A 126 19.39 35.78 -7.46
CA VAL A 126 18.89 36.99 -6.74
C VAL A 126 18.98 38.20 -7.64
N GLU A 127 20.12 38.43 -8.30
CA GLU A 127 20.30 39.54 -9.23
C GLU A 127 19.27 39.51 -10.41
N ARG A 128 19.10 38.31 -11.00
CA ARG A 128 18.18 38.14 -12.11
C ARG A 128 16.73 38.27 -11.66
N ALA A 129 16.35 37.70 -10.52
CA ALA A 129 15.01 37.84 -9.97
C ALA A 129 14.67 39.31 -9.66
N ASN A 130 15.57 40.04 -9.01
CA ASN A 130 15.37 41.46 -8.69
C ASN A 130 15.21 42.32 -9.94
N LYS A 131 16.00 42.03 -10.98
CA LYS A 131 15.91 42.73 -12.25
C LYS A 131 14.62 42.44 -13.02
N GLU A 132 14.25 41.16 -13.13
CA GLU A 132 13.08 40.74 -13.93
C GLU A 132 11.75 40.99 -13.22
N LEU A 133 11.72 40.87 -11.88
CA LEU A 133 10.48 41.04 -11.09
C LEU A 133 10.35 42.42 -10.44
N ASN A 134 11.34 43.30 -10.60
CA ASN A 134 11.43 44.59 -9.93
C ASN A 134 11.24 44.47 -8.41
N ALA A 135 11.99 43.52 -7.80
CA ALA A 135 11.91 43.16 -6.41
C ALA A 135 13.23 43.40 -5.65
N HIS A 136 13.26 43.12 -4.38
CA HIS A 136 14.41 43.29 -3.47
C HIS A 136 14.70 42.01 -2.68
N TYR A 137 14.66 40.88 -3.36
CA TYR A 137 15.03 39.60 -2.75
C TYR A 137 16.47 39.61 -2.28
N THR A 138 16.73 38.88 -1.22
CA THR A 138 18.07 38.66 -0.69
C THR A 138 18.33 37.16 -0.52
N LEU A 139 19.61 36.75 -0.60
CA LEU A 139 19.97 35.36 -0.37
C LEU A 139 19.92 35.05 1.15
N ALA A 140 19.32 33.93 1.54
CA ALA A 140 19.30 33.49 2.93
C ALA A 140 20.70 33.09 3.41
N GLY A 141 21.00 33.36 4.69
CA GLY A 141 22.28 33.00 5.29
C GLY A 141 22.51 31.50 5.39
N GLU A 142 21.46 30.72 5.57
CA GLU A 142 21.48 29.26 5.70
C GLU A 142 20.90 28.60 4.45
N ALA A 143 21.43 27.41 4.14
CA ALA A 143 20.90 26.58 3.06
C ALA A 143 19.62 25.88 3.54
N ALA A 144 18.67 25.68 2.60
CA ALA A 144 17.49 24.87 2.86
C ALA A 144 17.80 23.38 2.66
N ASP A 145 17.15 22.53 3.44
CA ASP A 145 17.22 21.06 3.28
C ASP A 145 16.25 20.62 2.16
N ILE A 146 16.62 20.92 0.92
CA ILE A 146 15.87 20.60 -0.30
C ILE A 146 16.86 20.07 -1.36
N ARG A 147 16.39 19.25 -2.28
CA ARG A 147 17.20 18.73 -3.40
C ARG A 147 17.31 19.74 -4.52
N ALA A 148 16.20 20.41 -4.85
CA ALA A 148 16.14 21.41 -5.90
C ALA A 148 14.94 22.35 -5.70
N GLY A 149 14.99 23.54 -6.30
CA GLY A 149 13.99 24.58 -6.10
C GLY A 149 14.42 25.63 -5.09
N LEU A 150 13.44 26.28 -4.44
CA LEU A 150 13.69 27.35 -3.49
C LEU A 150 12.65 27.38 -2.37
N VAL A 151 13.01 28.04 -1.27
CA VAL A 151 12.10 28.38 -0.19
C VAL A 151 12.17 29.90 0.00
N LEU A 152 11.02 30.57 -0.02
CA LEU A 152 10.91 31.99 0.32
C LEU A 152 10.68 32.10 1.82
N ILE A 153 11.57 32.81 2.49
CA ILE A 153 11.51 33.06 3.93
C ILE A 153 11.05 34.49 4.14
N SER A 154 9.89 34.67 4.76
CA SER A 154 9.37 35.99 5.12
C SER A 154 9.18 36.10 6.64
N LYS A 155 8.79 37.29 7.08
CA LYS A 155 8.50 37.54 8.51
C LYS A 155 7.17 36.93 8.96
N GLU A 156 6.24 36.70 8.06
CA GLU A 156 4.88 36.27 8.35
C GLU A 156 4.72 34.77 8.09
N CYS A 157 5.21 34.27 6.97
CA CYS A 157 5.15 32.86 6.61
C CYS A 157 6.21 32.49 5.57
N ASP A 158 6.68 31.26 5.62
CA ASP A 158 7.59 30.73 4.63
C ASP A 158 6.81 30.01 3.53
N VAL A 159 7.24 30.20 2.29
CA VAL A 159 6.63 29.55 1.11
C VAL A 159 7.61 28.54 0.56
N ASN A 160 7.27 27.27 0.69
CA ASN A 160 8.08 26.19 0.16
C ASN A 160 7.76 25.94 -1.33
N CYS A 161 8.66 26.35 -2.20
CA CYS A 161 8.65 26.14 -3.64
C CYS A 161 9.71 25.10 -4.07
N SER A 162 10.08 24.16 -3.21
CA SER A 162 10.94 23.06 -3.60
C SER A 162 10.23 22.15 -4.61
N PHE A 163 10.99 21.57 -5.53
CA PHE A 163 10.41 20.65 -6.52
C PHE A 163 9.83 19.39 -5.87
N GLU A 164 10.38 18.93 -4.74
CA GLU A 164 9.79 17.86 -3.95
C GLU A 164 8.34 18.17 -3.54
N THR A 165 8.14 19.36 -2.99
CA THR A 165 6.80 19.81 -2.56
C THR A 165 5.86 19.99 -3.74
N LEU A 166 6.34 20.61 -4.82
CA LEU A 166 5.53 20.86 -6.01
C LEU A 166 5.13 19.58 -6.72
N ILE A 167 6.03 18.60 -6.80
CA ILE A 167 5.75 17.29 -7.39
C ILE A 167 4.79 16.50 -6.48
N ALA A 168 4.95 16.55 -5.17
CA ALA A 168 4.03 15.91 -4.24
C ALA A 168 2.60 16.46 -4.39
N LEU A 169 2.44 17.78 -4.46
CA LEU A 169 1.15 18.43 -4.70
C LEU A 169 0.58 18.13 -6.10
N SER A 170 1.45 18.06 -7.10
CA SER A 170 1.05 17.69 -8.46
C SER A 170 0.60 16.23 -8.54
N ARG A 171 1.25 15.34 -7.79
CA ARG A 171 0.92 13.91 -7.74
C ARG A 171 -0.54 13.69 -7.35
N GLU A 172 -1.04 14.38 -6.34
CA GLU A 172 -2.43 14.25 -5.90
C GLU A 172 -3.43 14.47 -7.04
N LYS A 173 -3.11 15.39 -7.96
CA LYS A 173 -3.97 15.75 -9.10
C LYS A 173 -3.74 14.85 -10.33
N THR A 174 -2.51 14.41 -10.54
CA THR A 174 -2.09 13.76 -11.79
C THR A 174 -1.97 12.22 -11.67
N GLU A 175 -1.93 11.66 -10.46
CA GLU A 175 -1.68 10.23 -10.23
C GLU A 175 -2.65 9.32 -11.00
N ARG A 176 -3.94 9.68 -11.03
CA ARG A 176 -4.95 8.91 -11.79
C ARG A 176 -4.69 8.94 -13.29
N GLY A 177 -4.24 10.08 -13.83
CA GLY A 177 -3.88 10.22 -15.24
C GLY A 177 -2.61 9.44 -15.58
N ALA A 178 -1.58 9.57 -14.75
CA ALA A 178 -0.33 8.84 -14.89
C ALA A 178 -0.55 7.31 -14.81
N ALA A 179 -1.36 6.85 -13.87
CA ALA A 179 -1.72 5.44 -13.77
C ALA A 179 -2.42 4.91 -15.04
N LYS A 180 -3.31 5.68 -15.63
CA LYS A 180 -3.97 5.30 -16.90
C LYS A 180 -2.97 5.19 -18.04
N LEU A 181 -2.00 6.09 -18.12
CA LEU A 181 -0.98 6.06 -19.18
C LEU A 181 0.03 4.91 -19.00
N LEU A 182 0.42 4.62 -17.75
CA LEU A 182 1.40 3.59 -17.45
C LEU A 182 0.83 2.18 -17.50
N PHE A 183 -0.46 2.01 -17.16
CA PHE A 183 -1.11 0.72 -16.99
C PHE A 183 -2.37 0.58 -17.85
N ALA A 184 -2.45 1.35 -18.98
CA ALA A 184 -3.51 1.18 -19.94
C ALA A 184 -3.51 -0.27 -20.46
N GLU A 185 -4.59 -0.98 -20.17
CA GLU A 185 -4.95 -2.26 -20.77
C GLU A 185 -5.76 -1.99 -22.04
#